data_0ad42aa364a44f300958072ac90af710
#
_entry.id   0ad42aa364a44f300958072ac90af710
#
_cell.length_a   1.000
_cell.length_b   1.000
_cell.length_c   1.000
_cell.angle_alpha   90.00
_cell.angle_beta   90.00
_cell.angle_gamma   90.00
#
_symmetry.space_group_name_H-M   'P 1'
#
loop_
_entity.id
_entity.type
_entity.pdbx_description
1 polymer ?
#
loop_
_entity_poly.entity_id
_entity_poly.type
_entity_poly.pdbx_seq_one_letter_code
_entity_poly.pdbx_strand_id
1 'polypeptide(L)'
;MEAQESIYRKKETSNMVALTLREFTTWLDVTVFELWIHFTTTIISSILLCLKLLDIVNISYHWVASPIFIGIAFVYYFIFIIFMRSCVEYKDYRGPTLKVIFNMIRLSLITSFLYLLINKISGELEKSEVANQNTYVFIFTPIWVLLFIWAVQICRTTNNI
;
A
#
# COMPACT_ATOMS: atom_id res chain seq x y z
N MET A 1 -33.01 30.31 4.35
CA MET A 1 -32.14 30.39 3.17
C MET A 1 -30.74 29.83 3.46
N GLU A 2 -30.11 30.21 4.57
CA GLU A 2 -28.76 29.72 4.96
C GLU A 2 -28.62 28.21 5.16
N ALA A 3 -29.64 27.53 5.70
CA ALA A 3 -29.60 26.08 5.91
C ALA A 3 -29.58 25.28 4.59
N GLN A 4 -30.24 25.78 3.55
CA GLN A 4 -30.25 25.14 2.24
C GLN A 4 -28.91 25.34 1.50
N GLU A 5 -28.28 26.49 1.67
CA GLU A 5 -26.97 26.80 1.10
C GLU A 5 -25.86 25.96 1.76
N SER A 6 -25.93 25.75 3.07
CA SER A 6 -25.00 24.86 3.80
C SER A 6 -25.09 23.41 3.37
N ILE A 7 -26.31 22.90 3.11
CA ILE A 7 -26.55 21.53 2.61
C ILE A 7 -26.01 21.38 1.18
N TYR A 8 -26.22 22.40 0.35
CA TYR A 8 -25.76 22.39 -1.05
C TYR A 8 -24.21 22.40 -1.10
N ARG A 9 -23.58 23.24 -0.30
CA ARG A 9 -22.11 23.33 -0.17
C ARG A 9 -21.50 22.02 0.34
N LYS A 10 -22.13 21.39 1.33
CA LYS A 10 -21.70 20.10 1.88
C LYS A 10 -21.82 18.97 0.85
N LYS A 11 -22.84 19.00 -0.01
CA LYS A 11 -23.02 18.03 -1.09
C LYS A 11 -21.99 18.22 -2.20
N GLU A 12 -21.66 19.47 -2.52
CA GLU A 12 -20.68 19.81 -3.55
C GLU A 12 -19.24 19.42 -3.12
N THR A 13 -18.87 19.69 -1.87
CA THR A 13 -17.58 19.24 -1.31
C THR A 13 -17.49 17.70 -1.23
N SER A 14 -18.56 17.03 -0.83
CA SER A 14 -18.62 15.56 -0.82
C SER A 14 -18.45 14.96 -2.22
N ASN A 15 -19.07 15.56 -3.23
CA ASN A 15 -18.94 15.11 -4.61
C ASN A 15 -17.53 15.38 -5.18
N MET A 16 -16.92 16.50 -4.86
CA MET A 16 -15.53 16.80 -5.25
C MET A 16 -14.53 15.82 -4.62
N VAL A 17 -14.66 15.55 -3.32
CA VAL A 17 -13.79 14.58 -2.63
C VAL A 17 -13.98 13.18 -3.21
N ALA A 18 -15.21 12.77 -3.49
CA ALA A 18 -15.49 11.46 -4.09
C ALA A 18 -14.94 11.34 -5.52
N LEU A 19 -15.00 12.40 -6.32
CA LEU A 19 -14.41 12.46 -7.67
C LEU A 19 -12.88 12.34 -7.59
N THR A 20 -12.23 13.10 -6.72
CA THR A 20 -10.77 13.08 -6.53
C THR A 20 -10.29 11.70 -6.06
N LEU A 21 -10.98 11.07 -5.10
CA LEU A 21 -10.66 9.72 -4.63
C LEU A 21 -10.84 8.68 -5.75
N ARG A 22 -11.87 8.80 -6.56
CA ARG A 22 -12.14 7.90 -7.68
C ARG A 22 -11.07 8.03 -8.77
N GLU A 23 -10.66 9.24 -9.09
CA GLU A 23 -9.56 9.49 -10.01
C GLU A 23 -8.24 8.92 -9.48
N PHE A 24 -7.93 9.19 -8.22
CA PHE A 24 -6.73 8.70 -7.55
C PHE A 24 -6.66 7.16 -7.53
N THR A 25 -7.75 6.49 -7.18
CA THR A 25 -7.80 5.02 -7.19
C THR A 25 -7.72 4.43 -8.59
N THR A 26 -8.27 5.12 -9.59
CA THR A 26 -8.16 4.70 -11.00
C THR A 26 -6.73 4.85 -11.53
N TRP A 27 -6.04 5.92 -11.13
CA TRP A 27 -4.64 6.17 -11.54
C TRP A 27 -3.66 5.17 -10.93
N LEU A 28 -3.88 4.80 -9.68
CA LEU A 28 -3.05 3.85 -8.95
C LEU A 28 -3.46 2.38 -9.17
N ASP A 29 -4.58 2.16 -9.84
CA ASP A 29 -5.20 0.82 -9.99
C ASP A 29 -5.36 0.08 -8.64
N VAL A 30 -5.73 0.87 -7.59
CA VAL A 30 -5.91 0.41 -6.21
C VAL A 30 -7.39 0.50 -5.86
N THR A 31 -7.92 -0.54 -5.22
CA THR A 31 -9.29 -0.48 -4.70
C THR A 31 -9.36 0.40 -3.44
N VAL A 32 -10.47 1.09 -3.24
CA VAL A 32 -10.71 1.89 -2.02
C VAL A 32 -10.55 1.02 -0.77
N PHE A 33 -10.92 -0.24 -0.85
CA PHE A 33 -10.80 -1.21 0.23
C PHE A 33 -9.33 -1.51 0.60
N GLU A 34 -8.46 -1.70 -0.39
CA GLU A 34 -7.01 -1.86 -0.18
C GLU A 34 -6.41 -0.63 0.53
N LEU A 35 -6.81 0.57 0.08
CA LEU A 35 -6.37 1.81 0.69
C LEU A 35 -6.77 1.90 2.17
N TRP A 36 -8.01 1.51 2.51
CA TRP A 36 -8.49 1.45 3.89
C TRP A 36 -7.70 0.49 4.76
N ILE A 37 -7.41 -0.71 4.28
CA ILE A 37 -6.62 -1.70 5.00
C ILE A 37 -5.22 -1.15 5.28
N HIS A 38 -4.54 -0.63 4.25
CA HIS A 38 -3.20 -0.06 4.42
C HIS A 38 -3.17 1.12 5.38
N PHE A 39 -4.15 2.01 5.31
CA PHE A 39 -4.26 3.15 6.21
C PHE A 39 -4.46 2.71 7.67
N THR A 40 -5.40 1.80 7.91
CA THR A 40 -5.70 1.28 9.26
C THR A 40 -4.48 0.55 9.85
N THR A 41 -3.84 -0.32 9.09
CA THR A 41 -2.67 -1.08 9.56
C THR A 41 -1.46 -0.18 9.81
N THR A 42 -1.29 0.87 9.02
CA THR A 42 -0.23 1.88 9.22
C THR A 42 -0.47 2.68 10.49
N ILE A 43 -1.71 3.09 10.79
CA ILE A 43 -2.04 3.78 12.04
C ILE A 43 -1.73 2.89 13.24
N ILE A 44 -2.16 1.63 13.23
CA ILE A 44 -1.90 0.69 14.32
C ILE A 44 -0.39 0.50 14.53
N SER A 45 0.37 0.29 13.47
CA SER A 45 1.82 0.16 13.54
C SER A 45 2.50 1.43 14.03
N SER A 46 2.01 2.61 13.64
CA SER A 46 2.52 3.90 14.12
C SER A 46 2.30 4.08 15.61
N ILE A 47 1.14 3.71 16.14
CA ILE A 47 0.85 3.72 17.58
C ILE A 47 1.81 2.79 18.33
N LEU A 48 2.00 1.55 17.85
CA LEU A 48 2.93 0.59 18.45
C LEU A 48 4.37 1.12 18.43
N LEU A 49 4.77 1.78 17.34
CA LEU A 49 6.08 2.41 17.23
C LEU A 49 6.26 3.52 18.28
N CYS A 50 5.27 4.38 18.44
CA CYS A 50 5.29 5.44 19.46
C CYS A 50 5.41 4.85 20.88
N LEU A 51 4.66 3.80 21.21
CA LEU A 51 4.72 3.13 22.50
C LEU A 51 6.10 2.50 22.77
N LYS A 52 6.73 1.96 21.72
CA LYS A 52 8.08 1.42 21.82
C LYS A 52 9.13 2.51 22.02
N LEU A 53 9.03 3.63 21.29
CA LEU A 53 9.98 4.76 21.42
C LEU A 53 9.89 5.47 22.77
N LEU A 54 8.73 5.40 23.44
CA LEU A 54 8.53 5.90 24.79
C LEU A 54 8.97 4.91 25.89
N ASP A 55 9.56 3.77 25.52
CA ASP A 55 9.96 2.68 26.41
C ASP A 55 8.83 2.13 27.31
N ILE A 56 7.56 2.36 26.93
CA ILE A 56 6.40 1.86 27.65
C ILE A 56 6.24 0.34 27.45
N VAL A 57 6.61 -0.16 26.24
CA VAL A 57 6.45 -1.58 25.87
C VAL A 57 7.76 -2.10 25.30
N ASN A 58 8.28 -3.15 25.90
CA ASN A 58 9.53 -3.79 25.46
C ASN A 58 9.25 -4.88 24.40
N ILE A 59 8.91 -4.47 23.18
CA ILE A 59 8.62 -5.36 22.05
C ILE A 59 9.66 -5.16 20.95
N SER A 60 9.95 -6.22 20.17
CA SER A 60 10.85 -6.13 18.99
C SER A 60 10.24 -5.30 17.87
N TYR A 61 11.08 -4.64 17.05
CA TYR A 61 10.64 -3.88 15.87
C TYR A 61 9.87 -4.75 14.86
N HIS A 62 10.13 -6.06 14.82
CA HIS A 62 9.35 -7.00 14.00
C HIS A 62 7.88 -7.07 14.44
N TRP A 63 7.61 -7.06 15.75
CA TRP A 63 6.24 -7.03 16.26
C TRP A 63 5.52 -5.71 15.98
N VAL A 64 6.25 -4.60 16.04
CA VAL A 64 5.71 -3.27 15.67
C VAL A 64 5.24 -3.24 14.20
N ALA A 65 5.97 -3.92 13.33
CA ALA A 65 5.65 -4.00 11.91
C ALA A 65 4.62 -5.07 11.55
N SER A 66 4.35 -6.02 12.45
CA SER A 66 3.41 -7.13 12.23
C SER A 66 2.05 -6.71 11.68
N PRO A 67 1.37 -5.64 12.16
CA PRO A 67 0.09 -5.22 11.63
C PRO A 67 0.13 -4.88 10.14
N ILE A 68 1.23 -4.27 9.67
CA ILE A 68 1.39 -3.93 8.25
C ILE A 68 1.49 -5.20 7.40
N PHE A 69 2.28 -6.19 7.84
CA PHE A 69 2.41 -7.46 7.12
C PHE A 69 1.10 -8.24 7.08
N ILE A 70 0.33 -8.22 8.18
CA ILE A 70 -1.00 -8.83 8.23
C ILE A 70 -1.92 -8.12 7.23
N GLY A 71 -1.92 -6.78 7.19
CA GLY A 71 -2.70 -6.00 6.22
C GLY A 71 -2.35 -6.33 4.77
N ILE A 72 -1.06 -6.44 4.45
CA ILE A 72 -0.60 -6.85 3.12
C ILE A 72 -1.08 -8.27 2.78
N ALA A 73 -1.02 -9.21 3.72
CA ALA A 73 -1.51 -10.57 3.53
C ALA A 73 -3.02 -10.60 3.22
N PHE A 74 -3.83 -9.77 3.90
CA PHE A 74 -5.24 -9.61 3.58
C PHE A 74 -5.46 -9.08 2.17
N VAL A 75 -4.70 -8.08 1.74
CA VAL A 75 -4.79 -7.53 0.39
C VAL A 75 -4.44 -8.61 -0.65
N TYR A 76 -3.39 -9.40 -0.44
CA TYR A 76 -3.06 -10.54 -1.31
C TYR A 76 -4.23 -11.53 -1.42
N TYR A 77 -4.84 -11.87 -0.29
CA TYR A 77 -5.99 -12.77 -0.26
C TYR A 77 -7.18 -12.23 -1.06
N PHE A 78 -7.51 -10.94 -0.92
CA PHE A 78 -8.59 -10.31 -1.68
C PHE A 78 -8.31 -10.24 -3.19
N ILE A 79 -7.08 -9.89 -3.59
CA ILE A 79 -6.68 -9.89 -5.00
C ILE A 79 -6.83 -11.31 -5.58
N PHE A 80 -6.45 -12.33 -4.83
CA PHE A 80 -6.60 -13.72 -5.26
C PHE A 80 -8.08 -14.12 -5.43
N ILE A 81 -8.97 -13.72 -4.50
CA ILE A 81 -10.42 -13.98 -4.63
C ILE A 81 -10.99 -13.29 -5.87
N ILE A 82 -10.68 -12.01 -6.08
CA ILE A 82 -11.15 -11.24 -7.24
C ILE A 82 -10.66 -11.91 -8.53
N PHE A 83 -9.42 -12.38 -8.56
CA PHE A 83 -8.88 -13.11 -9.70
C PHE A 83 -9.63 -14.41 -9.98
N MET A 84 -9.85 -15.24 -8.96
CA MET A 84 -10.58 -16.50 -9.10
C MET A 84 -12.01 -16.25 -9.60
N ARG A 85 -12.71 -15.26 -9.04
CA ARG A 85 -14.03 -14.87 -9.51
C ARG A 85 -14.01 -14.41 -10.97
N SER A 86 -13.03 -13.59 -11.34
CA SER A 86 -12.89 -13.09 -12.69
C SER A 86 -12.60 -14.21 -13.71
N CYS A 87 -11.80 -15.20 -13.33
CA CYS A 87 -11.52 -16.37 -14.17
C CYS A 87 -12.76 -17.24 -14.41
N VAL A 88 -13.65 -17.35 -13.42
CA VAL A 88 -14.87 -18.15 -13.54
C VAL A 88 -15.96 -17.43 -14.37
N GLU A 89 -16.07 -16.10 -14.21
CA GLU A 89 -17.14 -15.30 -14.84
C GLU A 89 -16.81 -14.90 -16.28
N TYR A 90 -15.55 -14.58 -16.57
CA TYR A 90 -15.09 -14.14 -17.90
C TYR A 90 -14.23 -15.25 -18.54
N LYS A 91 -14.71 -15.79 -19.68
CA LYS A 91 -13.91 -16.78 -20.47
C LYS A 91 -12.63 -16.20 -21.07
N ASP A 92 -12.40 -14.90 -20.96
CA ASP A 92 -11.25 -14.20 -21.51
C ASP A 92 -10.22 -13.92 -20.40
N TYR A 93 -9.19 -14.78 -20.32
CA TYR A 93 -8.21 -14.80 -19.21
C TYR A 93 -7.11 -13.71 -19.32
N ARG A 94 -6.90 -13.11 -20.50
CA ARG A 94 -5.73 -12.26 -20.75
C ARG A 94 -5.78 -10.91 -20.04
N GLY A 95 -6.92 -10.22 -20.07
CA GLY A 95 -7.07 -8.89 -19.48
C GLY A 95 -6.98 -8.88 -17.96
N PRO A 96 -7.82 -9.65 -17.24
CA PRO A 96 -7.80 -9.69 -15.79
C PRO A 96 -6.51 -10.26 -15.20
N THR A 97 -5.88 -11.27 -15.88
CA THR A 97 -4.62 -11.86 -15.42
C THR A 97 -3.47 -10.84 -15.40
N LEU A 98 -3.34 -10.00 -16.41
CA LEU A 98 -2.30 -8.97 -16.44
C LEU A 98 -2.45 -7.98 -15.28
N LYS A 99 -3.68 -7.51 -15.00
CA LYS A 99 -3.93 -6.59 -13.87
C LYS A 99 -3.54 -7.21 -12.52
N VAL A 100 -3.89 -8.49 -12.32
CA VAL A 100 -3.54 -9.22 -11.10
C VAL A 100 -2.03 -9.35 -10.96
N ILE A 101 -1.32 -9.71 -12.04
CA ILE A 101 0.15 -9.84 -12.01
C ILE A 101 0.80 -8.50 -11.64
N PHE A 102 0.38 -7.38 -12.23
CA PHE A 102 0.90 -6.06 -11.88
C PHE A 102 0.64 -5.71 -10.41
N ASN A 103 -0.55 -5.99 -9.88
CA ASN A 103 -0.88 -5.77 -8.48
C ASN A 103 -0.03 -6.64 -7.55
N MET A 104 0.18 -7.90 -7.89
CA MET A 104 1.05 -8.82 -7.12
C MET A 104 2.50 -8.34 -7.11
N ILE A 105 3.05 -7.91 -8.25
CA ILE A 105 4.41 -7.36 -8.34
C ILE A 105 4.53 -6.10 -7.46
N ARG A 106 3.58 -5.18 -7.54
CA ARG A 106 3.55 -3.96 -6.72
C ARG A 106 3.59 -4.27 -5.23
N LEU A 107 2.69 -5.14 -4.75
CA LEU A 107 2.65 -5.54 -3.34
C LEU A 107 3.92 -6.27 -2.92
N SER A 108 4.48 -7.13 -3.77
CA SER A 108 5.73 -7.84 -3.49
C SER A 108 6.91 -6.86 -3.31
N LEU A 109 7.01 -5.83 -4.16
CA LEU A 109 8.04 -4.81 -4.04
C LEU A 109 7.90 -4.00 -2.75
N ILE A 110 6.68 -3.60 -2.36
CA ILE A 110 6.41 -2.89 -1.11
C ILE A 110 6.77 -3.78 0.09
N THR A 111 6.36 -5.05 0.07
CA THR A 111 6.66 -6.01 1.14
C THR A 111 8.16 -6.23 1.29
N SER A 112 8.89 -6.38 0.19
CA SER A 112 10.34 -6.54 0.17
C SER A 112 11.04 -5.32 0.75
N PHE A 113 10.63 -4.12 0.37
CA PHE A 113 11.15 -2.87 0.94
C PHE A 113 10.96 -2.80 2.46
N LEU A 114 9.72 -3.03 2.93
CA LEU A 114 9.40 -3.00 4.36
C LEU A 114 10.20 -4.05 5.14
N TYR A 115 10.33 -5.25 4.60
CA TYR A 115 11.11 -6.31 5.23
C TYR A 115 12.59 -5.94 5.37
N LEU A 116 13.21 -5.43 4.31
CA LEU A 116 14.59 -4.99 4.34
C LEU A 116 14.81 -3.82 5.31
N LEU A 117 13.88 -2.87 5.32
CA LEU A 117 13.92 -1.70 6.21
C LEU A 117 13.85 -2.12 7.68
N ILE A 118 12.90 -3.00 8.03
CA ILE A 118 12.71 -3.47 9.41
C ILE A 118 13.92 -4.28 9.88
N ASN A 119 14.46 -5.16 9.03
CA ASN A 119 15.67 -5.90 9.36
C ASN A 119 16.88 -4.97 9.62
N LYS A 120 16.98 -3.90 8.85
CA LYS A 120 18.04 -2.90 9.05
C LYS A 120 17.87 -2.17 10.38
N ILE A 121 16.66 -1.68 10.66
CA ILE A 121 16.33 -0.95 11.89
C ILE A 121 16.48 -1.86 13.11
N SER A 122 15.99 -3.09 13.07
CA SER A 122 16.12 -4.05 14.17
C SER A 122 17.57 -4.43 14.44
N GLY A 123 18.38 -4.60 13.39
CA GLY A 123 19.79 -4.91 13.52
C GLY A 123 20.61 -3.77 14.15
N GLU A 124 20.38 -2.53 13.71
CA GLU A 124 21.11 -1.36 14.20
C GLU A 124 20.70 -0.97 15.63
N LEU A 125 19.41 -1.04 15.97
CA LEU A 125 18.90 -0.55 17.26
C LEU A 125 18.77 -1.62 18.34
N GLU A 126 18.50 -2.89 18.02
CA GLU A 126 18.33 -3.94 19.03
C GLU A 126 19.64 -4.70 19.31
N LYS A 127 20.44 -4.98 18.28
CA LYS A 127 21.60 -5.86 18.44
C LYS A 127 22.92 -5.14 18.55
N SER A 128 22.97 -3.83 18.32
CA SER A 128 24.22 -3.04 18.29
C SER A 128 25.31 -3.67 17.41
N GLU A 129 24.95 -4.69 16.64
CA GLU A 129 25.84 -5.28 15.66
C GLU A 129 25.97 -4.31 14.50
N VAL A 130 27.18 -4.16 13.97
CA VAL A 130 27.42 -3.45 12.71
C VAL A 130 26.52 -4.12 11.68
N ALA A 131 25.32 -3.55 11.56
CA ALA A 131 24.22 -4.17 10.87
C ALA A 131 24.63 -4.46 9.45
N ASN A 132 24.39 -5.72 9.12
CA ASN A 132 24.39 -6.31 7.81
C ASN A 132 24.75 -5.30 6.70
N GLN A 133 25.82 -5.53 5.99
CA GLN A 133 26.47 -4.66 4.98
C GLN A 133 25.54 -4.14 3.84
N ASN A 134 24.23 -4.30 3.99
CA ASN A 134 23.26 -3.77 3.04
C ASN A 134 23.25 -2.24 3.10
N THR A 135 23.89 -1.66 2.12
CA THR A 135 23.87 -0.21 1.89
C THR A 135 22.41 0.25 1.76
N TYR A 136 22.07 1.42 2.30
CA TYR A 136 20.71 2.00 2.18
C TYR A 136 20.21 2.03 0.73
N VAL A 137 21.12 2.17 -0.24
CA VAL A 137 20.79 2.10 -1.69
C VAL A 137 20.09 0.79 -2.03
N PHE A 138 20.56 -0.34 -1.48
CA PHE A 138 19.95 -1.64 -1.75
C PHE A 138 18.54 -1.78 -1.15
N ILE A 139 18.31 -1.18 0.02
CA ILE A 139 17.00 -1.17 0.68
C ILE A 139 15.98 -0.38 -0.14
N PHE A 140 16.40 0.74 -0.74
CA PHE A 140 15.54 1.59 -1.56
C PHE A 140 15.35 1.10 -3.00
N THR A 141 16.12 0.11 -3.46
CA THR A 141 15.99 -0.45 -4.81
C THR A 141 14.55 -0.88 -5.16
N PRO A 142 13.79 -1.60 -4.32
CA PRO A 142 12.42 -1.98 -4.65
C PRO A 142 11.50 -0.78 -4.89
N ILE A 143 11.68 0.33 -4.17
CA ILE A 143 10.90 1.55 -4.37
C ILE A 143 11.25 2.20 -5.71
N TRP A 144 12.51 2.26 -6.09
CA TRP A 144 12.91 2.80 -7.39
C TRP A 144 12.31 2.02 -8.55
N VAL A 145 12.32 0.68 -8.44
CA VAL A 145 11.67 -0.20 -9.43
C VAL A 145 10.18 0.06 -9.50
N LEU A 146 9.51 0.23 -8.35
CA LEU A 146 8.08 0.51 -8.26
C LEU A 146 7.73 1.85 -8.91
N LEU A 147 8.50 2.91 -8.63
CA LEU A 147 8.31 4.23 -9.25
C LEU A 147 8.50 4.17 -10.77
N PHE A 148 9.49 3.39 -11.24
CA PHE A 148 9.71 3.19 -12.67
C PHE A 148 8.51 2.49 -13.34
N ILE A 149 7.97 1.43 -12.71
CA ILE A 149 6.77 0.72 -13.20
C ILE A 149 5.59 1.69 -13.29
N TRP A 150 5.37 2.53 -12.28
CA TRP A 150 4.30 3.52 -12.29
C TRP A 150 4.48 4.57 -13.37
N ALA A 151 5.70 5.09 -13.57
CA ALA A 151 6.00 6.04 -14.64
C ALA A 151 5.64 5.45 -16.01
N VAL A 152 6.03 4.20 -16.28
CA VAL A 152 5.69 3.50 -17.53
C VAL A 152 4.18 3.30 -17.68
N GLN A 153 3.49 2.95 -16.61
CA GLN A 153 2.03 2.74 -16.62
C GLN A 153 1.28 4.05 -16.93
N ILE A 154 1.69 5.17 -16.32
CA ILE A 154 1.11 6.49 -16.59
C ILE A 154 1.32 6.89 -18.05
N CYS A 155 2.56 6.76 -18.57
CA CYS A 155 2.86 7.07 -19.96
C CYS A 155 2.02 6.22 -20.93
N ARG A 156 1.79 4.95 -20.62
CA ARG A 156 0.97 4.05 -21.45
C ARG A 156 -0.51 4.45 -21.43
N THR A 157 -1.03 4.87 -20.29
CA THR A 157 -2.43 5.31 -20.14
C THR A 157 -2.67 6.62 -20.90
N THR A 158 -1.72 7.56 -20.85
CA THR A 158 -1.80 8.85 -21.55
C THR A 158 -1.78 8.68 -23.07
N ASN A 159 -1.07 7.68 -23.62
CA ASN A 159 -1.03 7.43 -25.07
C ASN A 159 -2.29 6.74 -25.62
N ASN A 160 -3.20 6.27 -24.77
CA ASN A 160 -4.45 5.61 -25.17
C ASN A 160 -5.68 6.53 -25.06
N ILE A 161 -5.49 7.81 -24.75
CA ILE A 161 -6.50 8.88 -24.76
C ILE A 161 -6.33 9.71 -26.04
#